data_7c4d45c56771c0b99921a044ab5c9e3e
#
_entry.id   7c4d45c56771c0b99921a044ab5c9e3e
#
_cell.length_a   1.000
_cell.length_b   1.000
_cell.length_c   1.000
_cell.angle_alpha   90.00
_cell.angle_beta   90.00
_cell.angle_gamma   90.00
#
_symmetry.space_group_name_H-M   'P 1'
#
loop_
_entity.id
_entity.type
_entity.pdbx_description
1 polymer ?
#
loop_
_entity_poly.entity_id
_entity_poly.type
_entity_poly.pdbx_seq_one_letter_code
_entity_poly.pdbx_strand_id
1 'polypeptide(L)'
;MAEAKSCQTEVLMRSSWVVCVAFLAASIAAGQSSQDESRKRTVMQAGTVTYVKCGALLDGKTWQARSNVTIKLQGDRISSTDEAAPAGAHVIDLSGETCLPGLIDSHTHVLLQGDITAADYDKQLLKYSPEYRTILGTIDARKALEYGFTTIRDVGTEGAGYADVDIRNAINQSIIPGPRMKVATRALDVTGAYPLLGYAPNVEVPHGLQLVDGPDNARRAVREEISHGADWIKVYSDRGYFVHPGANAGEQVLDDIPTFTLEELRAMVDEAHRQRRPVASHAVALNGVHNSVEAGVNSIEHGDYIADADLRSMAAKGIYYVPTIYVGEYVAQGRAAEGAPVWLQMIHIHEETFRRALKAGVKIAFGTDAGGFDWNVNPAKEFSSMVRFGMTPEQALRSATATGSELLGMQNDIGAIEPGKFADIVAVKGDPLKDVSVLEQIDFVMKGGVVYKGGR
;
A
#
# COMPACT_ATOMS: atom_id res chain seq x y z
N MET A 1 62.68 39.34 37.68
CA MET A 1 62.45 38.91 39.06
C MET A 1 60.95 39.11 39.29
N ALA A 2 60.08 38.16 39.50
CA ALA A 2 60.19 36.96 40.26
C ALA A 2 59.20 35.91 39.78
N GLU A 3 59.66 34.71 39.74
CA GLU A 3 58.89 33.48 39.59
C GLU A 3 58.25 33.03 40.91
N ALA A 4 57.30 32.11 40.77
CA ALA A 4 56.81 31.16 41.74
C ALA A 4 55.69 31.60 42.68
N LYS A 5 54.49 31.15 42.30
CA LYS A 5 53.47 30.48 43.15
C LYS A 5 52.33 29.99 42.34
N SER A 6 52.39 28.78 41.81
CA SER A 6 51.29 28.07 41.24
C SER A 6 51.57 26.57 41.34
N CYS A 7 51.17 25.97 42.41
CA CYS A 7 51.11 24.52 42.54
C CYS A 7 50.47 24.11 43.85
N GLN A 8 49.13 24.16 43.98
CA GLN A 8 48.40 23.48 45.10
C GLN A 8 46.86 23.44 44.93
N THR A 9 46.31 23.70 43.75
CA THR A 9 44.83 23.70 43.59
C THR A 9 44.28 22.63 42.64
N GLU A 10 45.11 21.73 42.14
CA GLU A 10 44.64 20.72 41.11
C GLU A 10 44.28 19.33 41.66
N VAL A 11 44.38 19.03 42.92
CA VAL A 11 44.21 17.66 43.48
C VAL A 11 42.80 17.43 44.06
N LEU A 12 41.98 18.46 44.27
CA LEU A 12 40.65 18.32 44.93
C LEU A 12 39.45 18.34 44.00
N MET A 13 39.63 18.51 42.68
CA MET A 13 38.52 18.50 41.71
C MET A 13 38.36 17.21 40.90
N ARG A 14 39.22 16.22 41.09
CA ARG A 14 39.11 14.92 40.32
C ARG A 14 38.26 13.84 40.99
N SER A 15 37.90 13.96 42.24
CA SER A 15 37.13 12.93 42.97
C SER A 15 35.60 13.15 42.93
N SER A 16 35.11 14.36 42.57
CA SER A 16 33.67 14.65 42.56
C SER A 16 32.99 14.34 41.22
N TRP A 17 33.73 14.18 40.11
CA TRP A 17 33.17 13.90 38.78
C TRP A 17 32.94 12.42 38.52
N VAL A 18 33.66 11.54 39.21
CA VAL A 18 33.51 10.08 39.01
C VAL A 18 32.22 9.55 39.64
N VAL A 19 31.72 10.15 40.71
CA VAL A 19 30.50 9.72 41.40
C VAL A 19 29.24 10.19 40.66
N CYS A 20 29.26 11.37 40.04
CA CYS A 20 28.09 11.86 39.25
C CYS A 20 27.89 11.11 37.93
N VAL A 21 28.98 10.67 37.26
CA VAL A 21 28.86 9.92 36.00
C VAL A 21 28.36 8.49 36.25
N ALA A 22 28.70 7.87 37.39
CA ALA A 22 28.19 6.54 37.72
C ALA A 22 26.68 6.53 38.05
N PHE A 23 26.15 7.60 38.68
CA PHE A 23 24.71 7.70 38.96
C PHE A 23 23.89 8.05 37.71
N LEU A 24 24.41 8.83 36.76
CA LEU A 24 23.73 9.09 35.47
C LEU A 24 23.73 7.85 34.60
N ALA A 25 24.81 7.07 34.57
CA ALA A 25 24.86 5.83 33.77
C ALA A 25 23.91 4.75 34.31
N ALA A 26 23.74 4.64 35.62
CA ALA A 26 22.80 3.70 36.23
C ALA A 26 21.32 4.10 35.97
N SER A 27 21.00 5.39 35.95
CA SER A 27 19.64 5.89 35.66
C SER A 27 19.27 5.73 34.18
N ILE A 28 20.22 5.86 33.26
CA ILE A 28 20.00 5.64 31.81
C ILE A 28 19.85 4.13 31.54
N ALA A 29 20.61 3.27 32.19
CA ALA A 29 20.49 1.81 32.04
C ALA A 29 19.15 1.28 32.60
N ALA A 30 18.65 1.83 33.72
CA ALA A 30 17.36 1.46 34.29
C ALA A 30 16.18 1.98 33.43
N GLY A 31 16.31 3.16 32.79
CA GLY A 31 15.31 3.69 31.85
C GLY A 31 15.24 2.92 30.55
N GLN A 32 16.36 2.44 30.04
CA GLN A 32 16.40 1.61 28.83
C GLN A 32 15.85 0.19 29.05
N SER A 33 16.10 -0.41 30.22
CA SER A 33 15.55 -1.74 30.52
C SER A 33 14.03 -1.75 30.68
N SER A 34 13.43 -0.69 31.24
CA SER A 34 11.96 -0.59 31.39
C SER A 34 11.23 -0.29 30.06
N GLN A 35 11.87 0.44 29.14
CA GLN A 35 11.32 0.65 27.79
C GLN A 35 11.46 -0.59 26.91
N ASP A 36 12.53 -1.37 27.08
CA ASP A 36 12.73 -2.62 26.34
C ASP A 36 11.77 -3.73 26.80
N GLU A 37 11.39 -3.77 28.08
CA GLU A 37 10.38 -4.69 28.59
C GLU A 37 8.95 -4.32 28.18
N SER A 38 8.62 -3.03 28.02
CA SER A 38 7.32 -2.62 27.48
C SER A 38 7.19 -2.90 25.98
N ARG A 39 8.29 -2.85 25.22
CA ARG A 39 8.33 -3.23 23.79
C ARG A 39 8.19 -4.74 23.57
N LYS A 40 8.59 -5.58 24.51
CA LYS A 40 8.47 -7.05 24.43
C LYS A 40 7.03 -7.57 24.63
N ARG A 41 6.07 -6.73 25.00
CA ARG A 41 4.70 -7.16 25.34
C ARG A 41 3.77 -7.39 24.15
N THR A 42 4.15 -7.09 22.92
CA THR A 42 3.28 -7.22 21.75
C THR A 42 3.77 -8.24 20.72
N VAL A 43 4.97 -8.77 20.86
CA VAL A 43 5.46 -9.86 20.02
C VAL A 43 5.07 -11.18 20.70
N MET A 44 4.24 -12.00 20.05
CA MET A 44 4.00 -13.38 20.50
C MET A 44 5.35 -14.05 20.74
N GLN A 45 5.60 -14.54 21.95
CA GLN A 45 6.85 -15.22 22.27
C GLN A 45 7.07 -16.36 21.26
N ALA A 46 8.26 -16.43 20.68
CA ALA A 46 8.65 -17.55 19.84
C ALA A 46 8.43 -18.85 20.63
N GLY A 47 7.43 -19.67 20.19
CA GLY A 47 7.06 -20.89 20.87
C GLY A 47 5.61 -20.98 21.34
N THR A 48 4.84 -19.87 21.36
CA THR A 48 3.41 -19.92 21.67
C THR A 48 2.65 -20.69 20.57
N VAL A 49 1.93 -21.74 20.97
CA VAL A 49 1.05 -22.49 20.07
C VAL A 49 -0.38 -22.00 20.28
N THR A 50 -1.02 -21.58 19.20
CA THR A 50 -2.42 -21.14 19.17
C THR A 50 -3.16 -21.94 18.10
N TYR A 51 -4.41 -22.25 18.35
CA TYR A 51 -5.30 -22.91 17.39
C TYR A 51 -6.42 -21.94 16.99
N VAL A 52 -6.72 -21.88 15.68
CA VAL A 52 -7.86 -21.13 15.14
C VAL A 52 -8.83 -22.14 14.55
N LYS A 53 -10.03 -22.22 15.07
CA LYS A 53 -11.07 -23.13 14.63
C LYS A 53 -12.05 -22.39 13.72
N CYS A 54 -12.10 -22.74 12.46
CA CYS A 54 -12.92 -22.12 11.42
C CYS A 54 -14.14 -22.99 11.10
N GLY A 55 -15.33 -22.39 10.94
CA GLY A 55 -16.52 -23.09 10.43
C GLY A 55 -16.32 -23.53 8.98
N ALA A 56 -15.76 -22.66 8.16
CA ALA A 56 -15.25 -22.95 6.82
C ALA A 56 -13.86 -22.33 6.61
N LEU A 57 -13.05 -22.94 5.75
CA LEU A 57 -11.75 -22.42 5.34
C LEU A 57 -11.68 -22.33 3.82
N LEU A 58 -11.38 -21.14 3.31
CA LEU A 58 -10.91 -20.88 1.96
C LEU A 58 -9.40 -20.66 2.02
N ASP A 59 -8.62 -21.62 1.57
CA ASP A 59 -7.16 -21.66 1.81
C ASP A 59 -6.33 -20.69 0.95
N GLY A 60 -6.96 -20.05 -0.04
CA GLY A 60 -6.27 -19.15 -0.99
C GLY A 60 -5.56 -19.89 -2.15
N LYS A 61 -5.58 -21.21 -2.18
CA LYS A 61 -4.97 -22.05 -3.25
C LYS A 61 -6.02 -22.78 -4.07
N THR A 62 -6.80 -23.62 -3.42
CA THR A 62 -7.80 -24.47 -4.08
C THR A 62 -9.14 -23.77 -4.24
N TRP A 63 -9.43 -22.82 -3.37
CA TRP A 63 -10.72 -22.13 -3.28
C TRP A 63 -11.92 -23.07 -3.09
N GLN A 64 -11.65 -24.28 -2.62
CA GLN A 64 -12.67 -25.23 -2.19
C GLN A 64 -12.89 -25.08 -0.69
N ALA A 65 -14.11 -24.75 -0.31
CA ALA A 65 -14.46 -24.58 1.10
C ALA A 65 -14.31 -25.92 1.86
N ARG A 66 -13.42 -25.95 2.85
CA ARG A 66 -13.26 -27.06 3.78
C ARG A 66 -13.96 -26.71 5.09
N SER A 67 -14.85 -27.60 5.56
CA SER A 67 -15.64 -27.34 6.79
C SER A 67 -14.92 -27.81 8.05
N ASN A 68 -15.14 -27.11 9.16
CA ASN A 68 -14.65 -27.46 10.49
C ASN A 68 -13.12 -27.67 10.56
N VAL A 69 -12.37 -26.75 9.99
CA VAL A 69 -10.91 -26.80 9.94
C VAL A 69 -10.31 -26.15 11.17
N THR A 70 -9.27 -26.77 11.74
CA THR A 70 -8.46 -26.17 12.79
C THR A 70 -7.07 -25.84 12.25
N ILE A 71 -6.69 -24.58 12.34
CA ILE A 71 -5.38 -24.06 11.93
C ILE A 71 -4.51 -23.98 13.18
N LYS A 72 -3.36 -24.67 13.16
CA LYS A 72 -2.34 -24.59 14.21
C LYS A 72 -1.31 -23.54 13.85
N LEU A 73 -1.08 -22.62 14.77
CA LEU A 73 -0.08 -21.57 14.67
C LEU A 73 1.08 -21.84 15.62
N GLN A 74 2.30 -21.53 15.19
CA GLN A 74 3.49 -21.52 16.04
C GLN A 74 4.19 -20.17 15.89
N GLY A 75 4.07 -19.32 16.91
CA GLY A 75 4.49 -17.93 16.82
C GLY A 75 3.71 -17.19 15.73
N ASP A 76 4.41 -16.58 14.79
CA ASP A 76 3.85 -15.79 13.70
C ASP A 76 3.52 -16.60 12.42
N ARG A 77 3.73 -17.95 12.43
CA ARG A 77 3.58 -18.80 11.26
C ARG A 77 2.52 -19.87 11.45
N ILE A 78 1.91 -20.24 10.32
CA ILE A 78 1.03 -21.41 10.23
C ILE A 78 1.90 -22.68 10.26
N SER A 79 1.55 -23.60 11.17
CA SER A 79 2.24 -24.87 11.32
C SER A 79 1.50 -26.03 10.65
N SER A 80 0.15 -26.06 10.77
CA SER A 80 -0.71 -27.09 10.19
C SER A 80 -2.13 -26.57 9.96
N THR A 81 -2.88 -27.21 9.05
CA THR A 81 -4.31 -26.95 8.83
C THR A 81 -5.18 -28.20 9.05
N ASP A 82 -4.61 -29.29 9.57
CA ASP A 82 -5.28 -30.60 9.67
C ASP A 82 -5.12 -31.24 11.07
N GLU A 83 -4.59 -30.49 12.04
CA GLU A 83 -4.33 -30.98 13.39
C GLU A 83 -5.38 -30.48 14.38
N ALA A 84 -6.05 -31.39 15.08
CA ALA A 84 -7.01 -31.03 16.10
C ALA A 84 -6.32 -30.37 17.33
N ALA A 85 -6.96 -29.38 17.91
CA ALA A 85 -6.47 -28.76 19.14
C ALA A 85 -6.54 -29.77 20.31
N PRO A 86 -5.44 -29.99 21.05
CA PRO A 86 -5.46 -30.85 22.23
C PRO A 86 -6.27 -30.20 23.37
N ALA A 87 -6.69 -31.04 24.32
CA ALA A 87 -7.42 -30.55 25.50
C ALA A 87 -6.58 -29.51 26.28
N GLY A 88 -7.19 -28.37 26.60
CA GLY A 88 -6.53 -27.26 27.31
C GLY A 88 -5.68 -26.34 26.45
N ALA A 89 -5.63 -26.54 25.12
CA ALA A 89 -4.98 -25.62 24.22
C ALA A 89 -5.67 -24.25 24.15
N HIS A 90 -4.88 -23.22 23.83
CA HIS A 90 -5.44 -21.91 23.52
C HIS A 90 -6.08 -21.95 22.13
N VAL A 91 -7.41 -21.81 22.09
CA VAL A 91 -8.22 -21.87 20.86
C VAL A 91 -8.97 -20.57 20.65
N ILE A 92 -8.80 -19.99 19.46
CA ILE A 92 -9.66 -18.91 18.96
C ILE A 92 -10.79 -19.59 18.19
N ASP A 93 -12.04 -19.46 18.66
CA ASP A 93 -13.18 -20.13 18.06
C ASP A 93 -13.92 -19.22 17.06
N LEU A 94 -13.74 -19.52 15.77
CA LEU A 94 -14.42 -18.92 14.63
C LEU A 94 -15.29 -19.96 13.92
N SER A 95 -15.88 -20.92 14.67
CA SER A 95 -16.67 -22.00 14.09
C SER A 95 -17.98 -21.54 13.40
N GLY A 96 -18.39 -20.29 13.62
CA GLY A 96 -19.51 -19.66 12.91
C GLY A 96 -19.12 -18.85 11.67
N GLU A 97 -17.84 -18.83 11.30
CA GLU A 97 -17.29 -17.93 10.28
C GLU A 97 -16.53 -18.69 9.21
N THR A 98 -16.34 -18.03 8.06
CA THR A 98 -15.46 -18.47 6.98
C THR A 98 -14.12 -17.75 7.11
N CYS A 99 -13.06 -18.53 7.34
CA CYS A 99 -11.69 -18.03 7.38
C CYS A 99 -11.09 -17.99 5.96
N LEU A 100 -10.29 -16.96 5.69
CA LEU A 100 -9.54 -16.81 4.45
C LEU A 100 -8.21 -16.12 4.74
N PRO A 101 -7.22 -16.14 3.79
CA PRO A 101 -5.96 -15.44 3.97
C PRO A 101 -6.20 -13.96 4.20
N GLY A 102 -5.32 -13.32 4.97
CA GLY A 102 -5.28 -11.87 5.07
C GLY A 102 -5.24 -11.22 3.70
N LEU A 103 -6.06 -10.19 3.49
CA LEU A 103 -6.23 -9.50 2.22
C LEU A 103 -5.01 -8.62 1.91
N ILE A 104 -4.78 -8.41 0.62
CA ILE A 104 -3.69 -7.61 0.07
C ILE A 104 -4.27 -6.50 -0.79
N ASP A 105 -3.94 -5.24 -0.49
CA ASP A 105 -4.24 -4.10 -1.32
C ASP A 105 -2.95 -3.59 -1.98
N SER A 106 -2.89 -3.66 -3.31
CA SER A 106 -1.68 -3.36 -4.06
C SER A 106 -1.59 -1.89 -4.52
N HIS A 107 -2.55 -1.04 -4.13
CA HIS A 107 -2.53 0.38 -4.47
C HIS A 107 -3.25 1.21 -3.41
N THR A 108 -2.48 1.86 -2.55
CA THR A 108 -2.99 2.74 -1.50
C THR A 108 -2.13 3.99 -1.34
N HIS A 109 -2.68 5.00 -0.67
CA HIS A 109 -2.02 6.24 -0.26
C HIS A 109 -2.38 6.55 1.19
N VAL A 110 -1.64 6.00 2.17
CA VAL A 110 -1.96 6.23 3.60
C VAL A 110 -1.75 7.68 4.03
N LEU A 111 -1.06 8.47 3.23
CA LEU A 111 -0.77 9.88 3.50
C LEU A 111 -1.69 10.85 2.74
N LEU A 112 -2.68 10.33 2.00
CA LEU A 112 -3.71 11.09 1.30
C LEU A 112 -5.07 10.89 2.01
N GLN A 113 -5.86 11.98 2.12
CA GLN A 113 -7.07 12.02 2.94
C GLN A 113 -8.35 12.29 2.14
N GLY A 114 -8.45 11.71 0.96
CA GLY A 114 -9.49 11.98 -0.03
C GLY A 114 -9.05 13.07 -1.03
N ASP A 115 -9.35 12.84 -2.30
CA ASP A 115 -8.96 13.71 -3.42
C ASP A 115 -10.10 13.73 -4.47
N ILE A 116 -11.28 14.17 -4.04
CA ILE A 116 -12.44 14.30 -4.95
C ILE A 116 -12.26 15.53 -5.83
N THR A 117 -11.77 16.62 -5.24
CA THR A 117 -11.69 17.93 -5.88
C THR A 117 -10.29 18.53 -5.76
N ALA A 118 -9.94 19.45 -6.66
CA ALA A 118 -8.69 20.21 -6.55
C ALA A 118 -8.54 20.90 -5.17
N ALA A 119 -9.63 21.36 -4.58
CA ALA A 119 -9.64 22.00 -3.26
C ALA A 119 -9.27 21.03 -2.12
N ASP A 120 -9.61 19.75 -2.24
CA ASP A 120 -9.22 18.72 -1.27
C ASP A 120 -7.71 18.48 -1.31
N TYR A 121 -7.13 18.39 -2.51
CA TYR A 121 -5.69 18.21 -2.70
C TYR A 121 -4.90 19.44 -2.25
N ASP A 122 -5.32 20.65 -2.64
CA ASP A 122 -4.76 21.94 -2.19
C ASP A 122 -4.71 22.03 -0.66
N LYS A 123 -5.80 21.63 0.01
CA LYS A 123 -5.87 21.65 1.46
C LYS A 123 -4.78 20.78 2.10
N GLN A 124 -4.52 19.62 1.54
CA GLN A 124 -3.53 18.69 2.07
C GLN A 124 -2.09 19.20 1.86
N LEU A 125 -1.80 19.76 0.69
CA LEU A 125 -0.47 20.26 0.39
C LEU A 125 -0.17 21.64 1.03
N LEU A 126 -1.17 22.51 1.13
CA LEU A 126 -0.97 23.90 1.57
C LEU A 126 -1.30 24.15 3.04
N LYS A 127 -2.08 23.28 3.69
CA LYS A 127 -2.59 23.51 5.05
C LYS A 127 -2.18 22.45 6.06
N TYR A 128 -1.71 21.29 5.62
CA TYR A 128 -1.27 20.19 6.50
C TYR A 128 0.24 19.97 6.36
N SER A 129 0.95 19.99 7.50
CA SER A 129 2.37 19.64 7.46
C SER A 129 2.58 18.16 7.21
N PRO A 130 3.74 17.74 6.67
CA PRO A 130 4.08 16.32 6.51
C PRO A 130 3.99 15.54 7.83
N GLU A 131 4.36 16.15 8.96
CA GLU A 131 4.28 15.54 10.30
C GLU A 131 2.83 15.26 10.69
N TYR A 132 1.93 16.21 10.47
CA TYR A 132 0.50 16.02 10.73
C TYR A 132 -0.10 14.92 9.84
N ARG A 133 0.25 14.92 8.56
CA ARG A 133 -0.17 13.88 7.62
C ARG A 133 0.40 12.52 7.98
N THR A 134 1.64 12.45 8.52
CA THR A 134 2.22 11.21 9.06
C THR A 134 1.38 10.64 10.21
N ILE A 135 0.91 11.51 11.13
CA ILE A 135 0.03 11.08 12.23
C ILE A 135 -1.27 10.52 11.68
N LEU A 136 -1.91 11.20 10.71
CA LEU A 136 -3.12 10.68 10.04
C LEU A 136 -2.84 9.35 9.34
N GLY A 137 -1.72 9.24 8.61
CA GLY A 137 -1.31 8.02 7.93
C GLY A 137 -1.14 6.81 8.85
N THR A 138 -0.76 7.01 10.12
CA THR A 138 -0.72 5.91 11.10
C THR A 138 -2.11 5.40 11.45
N ILE A 139 -3.11 6.30 11.49
CA ILE A 139 -4.51 5.95 11.73
C ILE A 139 -5.07 5.20 10.53
N ASP A 140 -4.76 5.65 9.31
CA ASP A 140 -5.27 5.07 8.08
C ASP A 140 -4.64 3.71 7.78
N ALA A 141 -3.34 3.54 8.03
CA ALA A 141 -2.70 2.23 8.00
C ALA A 141 -3.34 1.25 9.00
N ARG A 142 -3.72 1.72 10.19
CA ARG A 142 -4.47 0.90 11.13
C ARG A 142 -5.87 0.53 10.62
N LYS A 143 -6.60 1.48 10.01
CA LYS A 143 -7.91 1.20 9.40
C LYS A 143 -7.79 0.14 8.30
N ALA A 144 -6.78 0.24 7.41
CA ALA A 144 -6.52 -0.79 6.40
C ALA A 144 -6.44 -2.19 7.04
N LEU A 145 -5.68 -2.34 8.13
CA LEU A 145 -5.59 -3.60 8.87
C LEU A 145 -6.94 -4.02 9.45
N GLU A 146 -7.70 -3.11 10.04
CA GLU A 146 -9.03 -3.39 10.63
C GLU A 146 -10.08 -3.75 9.58
N TYR A 147 -9.90 -3.33 8.31
CA TYR A 147 -10.68 -3.77 7.15
C TYR A 147 -10.23 -5.15 6.61
N GLY A 148 -9.21 -5.76 7.20
CA GLY A 148 -8.73 -7.09 6.80
C GLY A 148 -7.54 -7.09 5.85
N PHE A 149 -7.04 -5.94 5.43
CA PHE A 149 -5.84 -5.84 4.59
C PHE A 149 -4.60 -5.98 5.48
N THR A 150 -4.07 -7.19 5.56
CA THR A 150 -2.88 -7.49 6.39
C THR A 150 -1.59 -7.08 5.70
N THR A 151 -1.64 -6.81 4.40
CA THR A 151 -0.53 -6.28 3.59
C THR A 151 -1.06 -5.24 2.61
N ILE A 152 -0.34 -4.11 2.46
CA ILE A 152 -0.65 -3.06 1.50
C ILE A 152 0.62 -2.65 0.73
N ARG A 153 0.43 -2.09 -0.47
CA ARG A 153 1.45 -1.32 -1.18
C ARG A 153 1.02 0.14 -1.24
N ASP A 154 1.76 1.00 -0.55
CA ASP A 154 1.63 2.45 -0.62
C ASP A 154 2.45 2.97 -1.81
N VAL A 155 1.78 3.61 -2.77
CA VAL A 155 2.40 3.95 -4.06
C VAL A 155 2.67 5.44 -4.24
N GLY A 156 2.70 6.19 -3.16
CA GLY A 156 3.11 7.60 -3.19
C GLY A 156 2.66 8.37 -1.96
N THR A 157 3.52 9.26 -1.50
CA THR A 157 3.29 10.05 -0.27
C THR A 157 2.52 11.34 -0.51
N GLU A 158 2.28 11.68 -1.77
CA GLU A 158 1.52 12.88 -2.19
C GLU A 158 1.99 14.15 -1.45
N GLY A 159 3.32 14.38 -1.45
CA GLY A 159 3.95 15.56 -0.84
C GLY A 159 4.35 15.42 0.63
N ALA A 160 4.18 14.24 1.25
CA ALA A 160 4.65 14.00 2.62
C ALA A 160 6.08 13.39 2.68
N GLY A 161 6.89 13.62 1.65
CA GLY A 161 8.29 13.20 1.61
C GLY A 161 8.48 11.68 1.68
N TYR A 162 9.10 11.18 2.75
CA TYR A 162 9.40 9.75 2.98
C TYR A 162 8.63 9.17 4.16
N ALA A 163 7.51 9.77 4.55
CA ALA A 163 6.78 9.40 5.74
C ALA A 163 6.17 7.98 5.68
N ASP A 164 5.90 7.44 4.50
CA ASP A 164 5.48 6.05 4.30
C ASP A 164 6.54 5.04 4.79
N VAL A 165 7.83 5.35 4.57
CA VAL A 165 8.96 4.57 5.08
C VAL A 165 8.98 4.56 6.61
N ASP A 166 8.73 5.71 7.24
CA ASP A 166 8.70 5.82 8.69
C ASP A 166 7.51 5.06 9.29
N ILE A 167 6.33 5.16 8.68
CA ILE A 167 5.14 4.38 9.08
C ILE A 167 5.42 2.89 8.95
N ARG A 168 5.93 2.42 7.80
CA ARG A 168 6.32 1.02 7.58
C ARG A 168 7.30 0.54 8.66
N ASN A 169 8.34 1.32 8.93
CA ASN A 169 9.37 0.96 9.90
C ASN A 169 8.80 0.92 11.33
N ALA A 170 7.91 1.86 11.69
CA ALA A 170 7.24 1.86 12.99
C ALA A 170 6.33 0.63 13.17
N ILE A 171 5.62 0.21 12.12
CA ILE A 171 4.81 -1.03 12.12
C ILE A 171 5.72 -2.26 12.26
N ASN A 172 6.82 -2.34 11.49
CA ASN A 172 7.75 -3.46 11.53
C ASN A 172 8.45 -3.60 12.91
N GLN A 173 8.66 -2.49 13.61
CA GLN A 173 9.19 -2.45 14.97
C GLN A 173 8.11 -2.63 16.05
N SER A 174 6.85 -2.86 15.66
CA SER A 174 5.71 -2.98 16.58
C SER A 174 5.50 -1.74 17.48
N ILE A 175 5.91 -0.56 17.02
CA ILE A 175 5.65 0.73 17.70
C ILE A 175 4.18 1.11 17.53
N ILE A 176 3.63 0.90 16.33
CA ILE A 176 2.23 1.12 15.99
C ILE A 176 1.61 -0.11 15.33
N PRO A 177 0.30 -0.34 15.46
CA PRO A 177 -0.41 -1.36 14.68
C PRO A 177 -0.56 -0.91 13.22
N GLY A 178 -0.53 -1.86 12.29
CA GLY A 178 -0.75 -1.63 10.87
C GLY A 178 -0.47 -2.88 10.04
N PRO A 179 -0.77 -2.87 8.72
CA PRO A 179 -0.46 -3.95 7.80
C PRO A 179 1.05 -4.05 7.54
N ARG A 180 1.51 -5.12 6.88
CA ARG A 180 2.83 -5.08 6.22
C ARG A 180 2.75 -4.09 5.07
N MET A 181 3.75 -3.24 4.93
CA MET A 181 3.78 -2.24 3.87
C MET A 181 4.94 -2.46 2.91
N LYS A 182 4.64 -2.33 1.61
CA LYS A 182 5.59 -2.01 0.55
C LYS A 182 5.37 -0.55 0.18
N VAL A 183 6.43 0.23 0.08
CA VAL A 183 6.32 1.69 -0.07
C VAL A 183 7.08 2.19 -1.29
N ALA A 184 6.58 3.25 -1.92
CA ALA A 184 7.18 3.85 -3.12
C ALA A 184 7.78 5.24 -2.88
N THR A 185 7.61 5.80 -1.69
CA THR A 185 8.09 7.15 -1.36
C THR A 185 7.45 8.24 -2.23
N ARG A 186 8.22 9.16 -2.79
CA ARG A 186 7.70 10.17 -3.70
C ARG A 186 7.53 9.58 -5.10
N ALA A 187 6.37 9.74 -5.68
CA ALA A 187 6.18 9.40 -7.08
C ALA A 187 6.95 10.37 -7.99
N LEU A 188 7.35 9.92 -9.18
CA LEU A 188 8.12 10.70 -10.15
C LEU A 188 7.20 11.21 -11.26
N ASP A 189 7.34 12.50 -11.62
CA ASP A 189 6.65 13.11 -12.74
C ASP A 189 7.53 14.21 -13.38
N VAL A 190 7.13 14.75 -14.52
CA VAL A 190 7.87 15.81 -15.22
C VAL A 190 7.48 17.20 -14.77
N THR A 191 8.32 18.19 -15.06
CA THR A 191 7.99 19.60 -14.87
C THR A 191 6.67 19.96 -15.54
N GLY A 192 5.76 20.59 -14.79
CA GLY A 192 4.45 21.03 -15.27
C GLY A 192 3.36 19.97 -15.30
N ALA A 193 3.65 18.75 -14.86
CA ALA A 193 2.65 17.73 -14.60
C ALA A 193 2.21 17.72 -13.13
N TYR A 194 0.99 17.28 -12.88
CA TYR A 194 0.37 17.21 -11.54
C TYR A 194 0.52 18.49 -10.69
N PRO A 195 0.27 19.70 -11.24
CA PRO A 195 0.44 20.95 -10.49
C PRO A 195 -0.77 21.23 -9.61
N LEU A 196 -0.56 22.03 -8.55
CA LEU A 196 -1.66 22.79 -7.94
C LEU A 196 -2.11 23.87 -8.94
N LEU A 197 -3.38 23.85 -9.29
CA LEU A 197 -3.94 24.73 -10.33
C LEU A 197 -4.51 26.04 -9.76
N GLY A 198 -4.58 27.07 -10.61
CA GLY A 198 -5.26 28.33 -10.30
C GLY A 198 -4.43 29.34 -9.49
N TYR A 199 -3.17 29.04 -9.20
CA TYR A 199 -2.26 29.97 -8.53
C TYR A 199 -1.53 30.89 -9.52
N ALA A 200 -1.21 32.11 -9.07
CA ALA A 200 -0.46 33.04 -9.89
C ALA A 200 0.97 32.53 -10.11
N PRO A 201 1.59 32.74 -11.30
CA PRO A 201 2.89 32.18 -11.66
C PRO A 201 4.06 32.55 -10.73
N ASN A 202 3.91 33.62 -9.96
CA ASN A 202 4.91 34.07 -8.98
C ASN A 202 4.72 33.45 -7.58
N VAL A 203 3.73 32.60 -7.39
CA VAL A 203 3.51 31.87 -6.15
C VAL A 203 4.21 30.53 -6.27
N GLU A 204 5.19 30.29 -5.41
CA GLU A 204 5.81 28.98 -5.27
C GLU A 204 4.89 28.07 -4.46
N VAL A 205 4.43 26.99 -5.07
CA VAL A 205 3.55 25.98 -4.43
C VAL A 205 4.31 24.67 -4.23
N PRO A 206 4.01 23.90 -3.18
CA PRO A 206 4.60 22.58 -2.99
C PRO A 206 4.12 21.62 -4.09
N HIS A 207 4.95 20.63 -4.39
CA HIS A 207 4.61 19.54 -5.29
C HIS A 207 4.30 18.27 -4.50
N GLY A 208 3.25 17.56 -4.90
CA GLY A 208 2.91 16.24 -4.38
C GLY A 208 3.90 15.15 -4.80
N LEU A 209 4.63 15.41 -5.87
CA LEU A 209 5.53 14.47 -6.54
C LEU A 209 6.95 15.03 -6.61
N GLN A 210 7.93 14.18 -6.95
CA GLN A 210 9.27 14.63 -7.33
C GLN A 210 9.31 14.92 -8.83
N LEU A 211 9.64 16.16 -9.19
CA LEU A 211 9.77 16.56 -10.59
C LEU A 211 11.12 16.16 -11.16
N VAL A 212 11.10 15.54 -12.34
CA VAL A 212 12.26 14.93 -12.97
C VAL A 212 12.21 15.12 -14.49
N ASP A 213 13.23 15.73 -15.07
CA ASP A 213 13.35 15.92 -16.52
C ASP A 213 14.68 15.34 -17.01
N GLY A 214 14.61 14.58 -18.09
CA GLY A 214 15.74 13.96 -18.76
C GLY A 214 16.22 12.65 -18.15
N PRO A 215 16.79 11.74 -18.97
CA PRO A 215 17.14 10.38 -18.57
C PRO A 215 18.15 10.29 -17.42
N ASP A 216 19.11 11.19 -17.34
CA ASP A 216 20.14 11.18 -16.29
C ASP A 216 19.56 11.59 -14.94
N ASN A 217 18.68 12.60 -14.91
CA ASN A 217 17.97 12.98 -13.70
C ASN A 217 16.98 11.90 -13.27
N ALA A 218 16.31 11.23 -14.23
CA ALA A 218 15.44 10.09 -13.98
C ALA A 218 16.18 8.97 -13.24
N ARG A 219 17.38 8.59 -13.70
CA ARG A 219 18.23 7.60 -13.00
C ARG A 219 18.62 8.06 -11.61
N ARG A 220 18.96 9.37 -11.45
CA ARG A 220 19.31 9.94 -10.15
C ARG A 220 18.14 9.90 -9.18
N ALA A 221 16.94 10.26 -9.63
CA ALA A 221 15.74 10.23 -8.81
C ALA A 221 15.43 8.81 -8.31
N VAL A 222 15.47 7.81 -9.18
CA VAL A 222 15.29 6.40 -8.79
C VAL A 222 16.29 6.00 -7.69
N ARG A 223 17.56 6.39 -7.81
CA ARG A 223 18.58 6.12 -6.79
C ARG A 223 18.27 6.82 -5.48
N GLU A 224 17.79 8.05 -5.55
CA GLU A 224 17.41 8.85 -4.40
C GLU A 224 16.25 8.18 -3.64
N GLU A 225 15.16 7.82 -4.32
CA GLU A 225 14.02 7.16 -3.68
C GLU A 225 14.43 5.82 -3.03
N ILE A 226 15.24 5.01 -3.72
CA ILE A 226 15.75 3.76 -3.17
C ILE A 226 16.65 4.00 -1.94
N SER A 227 17.48 5.04 -1.97
CA SER A 227 18.37 5.37 -0.85
C SER A 227 17.61 5.80 0.41
N HIS A 228 16.41 6.33 0.25
CA HIS A 228 15.50 6.69 1.34
C HIS A 228 14.56 5.55 1.76
N GLY A 229 14.66 4.38 1.12
CA GLY A 229 13.99 3.17 1.58
C GLY A 229 12.81 2.71 0.75
N ALA A 230 12.65 3.22 -0.47
CA ALA A 230 11.61 2.74 -1.39
C ALA A 230 11.76 1.24 -1.68
N ASP A 231 10.66 0.50 -1.58
CA ASP A 231 10.53 -0.89 -2.03
C ASP A 231 10.15 -0.97 -3.51
N TRP A 232 9.44 0.05 -3.99
CA TRP A 232 8.95 0.24 -5.36
C TRP A 232 9.30 1.63 -5.85
N ILE A 233 9.30 1.81 -7.18
CA ILE A 233 9.30 3.13 -7.80
C ILE A 233 7.92 3.38 -8.39
N LYS A 234 7.34 4.55 -8.14
CA LYS A 234 6.09 5.01 -8.76
C LYS A 234 6.39 6.10 -9.77
N VAL A 235 5.81 5.98 -10.96
CA VAL A 235 5.88 6.99 -12.01
C VAL A 235 4.47 7.39 -12.45
N TYR A 236 4.28 8.63 -12.86
CA TYR A 236 3.09 9.10 -13.56
C TYR A 236 3.42 9.21 -15.04
N SER A 237 2.83 8.38 -15.89
CA SER A 237 3.22 8.22 -17.29
C SER A 237 2.35 8.98 -18.28
N ASP A 238 1.24 9.57 -17.82
CA ASP A 238 0.39 10.45 -18.61
C ASP A 238 -0.31 11.50 -17.75
N ARG A 239 -1.02 12.39 -18.43
CA ARG A 239 -1.79 13.48 -17.84
C ARG A 239 -3.28 13.20 -17.89
N GLY A 240 -3.68 11.94 -17.83
CA GLY A 240 -5.07 11.50 -17.98
C GLY A 240 -6.05 12.04 -16.92
N TYR A 241 -5.58 12.77 -15.93
CA TYR A 241 -6.40 13.53 -14.99
C TYR A 241 -6.78 14.94 -15.46
N PHE A 242 -6.18 15.47 -16.55
CA PHE A 242 -6.57 16.72 -17.18
C PHE A 242 -7.71 16.51 -18.19
N VAL A 243 -8.58 17.51 -18.26
CA VAL A 243 -9.76 17.50 -19.16
C VAL A 243 -9.61 18.60 -20.20
N HIS A 244 -9.84 18.26 -21.46
CA HIS A 244 -9.82 19.17 -22.60
C HIS A 244 -11.14 19.17 -23.34
N PRO A 245 -11.47 20.27 -24.09
CA PRO A 245 -12.56 20.23 -25.07
C PRO A 245 -12.31 19.13 -26.11
N GLY A 246 -13.33 18.31 -26.39
CA GLY A 246 -13.30 17.34 -27.46
C GLY A 246 -13.50 17.97 -28.85
N ALA A 247 -13.56 17.14 -29.89
CA ALA A 247 -13.75 17.57 -31.27
C ALA A 247 -15.13 18.16 -31.56
N ASN A 248 -16.13 17.74 -30.77
CA ASN A 248 -17.52 18.19 -30.91
C ASN A 248 -17.89 19.23 -29.86
N ALA A 249 -18.89 20.08 -30.17
CA ALA A 249 -19.34 21.08 -29.21
C ALA A 249 -19.90 20.44 -27.94
N GLY A 250 -19.36 20.82 -26.79
CA GLY A 250 -19.74 20.29 -25.49
C GLY A 250 -19.12 18.93 -25.11
N GLU A 251 -18.30 18.34 -25.99
CA GLU A 251 -17.53 17.15 -25.71
C GLU A 251 -16.31 17.46 -24.81
N GLN A 252 -16.00 16.55 -23.92
CA GLN A 252 -14.76 16.58 -23.12
C GLN A 252 -14.02 15.28 -23.29
N VAL A 253 -12.70 15.35 -23.28
CA VAL A 253 -11.80 14.19 -23.34
C VAL A 253 -10.71 14.34 -22.29
N LEU A 254 -10.18 13.23 -21.82
CA LEU A 254 -8.98 13.25 -21.00
C LEU A 254 -7.72 13.46 -21.86
N ASP A 255 -6.72 14.09 -21.27
CA ASP A 255 -5.44 14.31 -21.92
C ASP A 255 -4.73 12.97 -22.18
N ASP A 256 -4.30 12.74 -23.43
CA ASP A 256 -3.55 11.53 -23.83
C ASP A 256 -2.06 11.85 -24.10
N ILE A 257 -1.54 12.91 -23.49
CA ILE A 257 -0.13 13.28 -23.61
C ILE A 257 0.68 12.53 -22.57
N PRO A 258 1.67 11.70 -22.99
CA PRO A 258 2.61 11.09 -22.07
C PRO A 258 3.42 12.18 -21.36
N THR A 259 3.64 12.03 -20.07
CA THR A 259 4.50 12.92 -19.29
C THR A 259 5.95 12.70 -19.65
N PHE A 260 6.41 11.44 -19.54
CA PHE A 260 7.77 11.06 -19.90
C PHE A 260 7.89 10.59 -21.34
N THR A 261 9.02 10.91 -21.95
CA THR A 261 9.43 10.22 -23.15
C THR A 261 9.70 8.74 -22.86
N LEU A 262 9.65 7.90 -23.88
CA LEU A 262 9.99 6.48 -23.71
C LEU A 262 11.44 6.29 -23.25
N GLU A 263 12.36 7.18 -23.60
CA GLU A 263 13.75 7.15 -23.17
C GLU A 263 13.87 7.39 -21.66
N GLU A 264 13.14 8.37 -21.11
CA GLU A 264 13.11 8.67 -19.68
C GLU A 264 12.49 7.52 -18.88
N LEU A 265 11.35 6.97 -19.33
CA LEU A 265 10.72 5.82 -18.69
C LEU A 265 11.66 4.60 -18.67
N ARG A 266 12.32 4.30 -19.81
CA ARG A 266 13.30 3.22 -19.86
C ARG A 266 14.48 3.45 -18.92
N ALA A 267 14.94 4.69 -18.81
CA ALA A 267 16.02 5.04 -17.89
C ALA A 267 15.64 4.76 -16.42
N MET A 268 14.40 5.09 -16.02
CA MET A 268 13.87 4.79 -14.68
C MET A 268 13.71 3.29 -14.45
N VAL A 269 13.09 2.59 -15.40
CA VAL A 269 12.83 1.13 -15.30
C VAL A 269 14.15 0.37 -15.23
N ASP A 270 15.10 0.64 -16.12
CA ASP A 270 16.42 0.01 -16.12
C ASP A 270 17.17 0.21 -14.80
N GLU A 271 17.16 1.45 -14.28
CA GLU A 271 17.84 1.77 -13.03
C GLU A 271 17.19 1.09 -11.84
N ALA A 272 15.84 1.09 -11.76
CA ALA A 272 15.08 0.43 -10.72
C ALA A 272 15.33 -1.09 -10.74
N HIS A 273 15.20 -1.73 -11.91
CA HIS A 273 15.41 -3.16 -12.06
C HIS A 273 16.86 -3.59 -11.76
N ARG A 274 17.85 -2.79 -12.16
CA ARG A 274 19.26 -3.01 -11.80
C ARG A 274 19.45 -3.05 -10.29
N GLN A 275 18.67 -2.25 -9.54
CA GLN A 275 18.66 -2.23 -8.08
C GLN A 275 17.60 -3.15 -7.45
N ARG A 276 16.98 -4.05 -8.26
CA ARG A 276 15.96 -5.01 -7.83
C ARG A 276 14.74 -4.33 -7.20
N ARG A 277 14.34 -3.19 -7.75
CA ARG A 277 13.09 -2.51 -7.39
C ARG A 277 12.14 -2.55 -8.57
N PRO A 278 10.90 -3.02 -8.37
CA PRO A 278 9.87 -2.95 -9.39
C PRO A 278 9.34 -1.53 -9.57
N VAL A 279 8.70 -1.29 -10.73
CA VAL A 279 8.12 -0.01 -11.11
C VAL A 279 6.62 -0.14 -11.29
N ALA A 280 5.86 0.75 -10.64
CA ALA A 280 4.41 0.94 -10.80
C ALA A 280 4.15 2.21 -11.60
N SER A 281 3.31 2.13 -12.64
CA SER A 281 2.99 3.27 -13.49
C SER A 281 1.54 3.67 -13.38
N HIS A 282 1.27 4.88 -12.87
CA HIS A 282 -0.01 5.54 -13.13
C HIS A 282 -0.10 5.81 -14.64
N ALA A 283 -1.05 5.20 -15.29
CA ALA A 283 -1.29 5.38 -16.73
C ALA A 283 -2.77 5.12 -17.02
N VAL A 284 -3.48 6.19 -17.34
CA VAL A 284 -4.94 6.20 -17.60
C VAL A 284 -5.20 6.15 -19.09
N ALA A 285 -4.41 6.87 -19.89
CA ALA A 285 -4.61 7.10 -21.31
C ALA A 285 -3.76 6.18 -22.19
N LEU A 286 -4.14 6.00 -23.46
CA LEU A 286 -3.55 5.04 -24.40
C LEU A 286 -2.03 5.18 -24.54
N ASN A 287 -1.53 6.42 -24.73
CA ASN A 287 -0.12 6.65 -25.00
C ASN A 287 0.75 6.49 -23.75
N GLY A 288 0.25 6.88 -22.56
CA GLY A 288 0.93 6.64 -21.30
C GLY A 288 1.04 5.16 -20.97
N VAL A 289 -0.05 4.41 -21.17
CA VAL A 289 -0.06 2.95 -21.02
C VAL A 289 0.92 2.30 -22.00
N HIS A 290 0.86 2.67 -23.29
CA HIS A 290 1.75 2.12 -24.32
C HIS A 290 3.22 2.33 -23.96
N ASN A 291 3.62 3.55 -23.62
CA ASN A 291 5.00 3.85 -23.23
C ASN A 291 5.44 3.07 -21.99
N SER A 292 4.56 2.92 -21.00
CA SER A 292 4.83 2.14 -19.79
C SER A 292 5.04 0.65 -20.08
N VAL A 293 4.20 0.06 -20.92
CA VAL A 293 4.32 -1.34 -21.37
C VAL A 293 5.59 -1.55 -22.19
N GLU A 294 5.95 -0.60 -23.07
CA GLU A 294 7.17 -0.66 -23.85
C GLU A 294 8.43 -0.42 -23.01
N ALA A 295 8.37 0.43 -21.98
CA ALA A 295 9.46 0.61 -21.03
C ALA A 295 9.68 -0.60 -20.12
N GLY A 296 8.65 -1.46 -19.95
CA GLY A 296 8.77 -2.70 -19.17
C GLY A 296 8.52 -2.49 -17.68
N VAL A 297 7.56 -1.65 -17.31
CA VAL A 297 7.09 -1.50 -15.92
C VAL A 297 6.52 -2.82 -15.38
N ASN A 298 6.38 -2.95 -14.07
CA ASN A 298 5.89 -4.18 -13.44
C ASN A 298 4.38 -4.17 -13.28
N SER A 299 3.76 -3.01 -13.10
CA SER A 299 2.31 -2.86 -13.04
C SER A 299 1.82 -1.56 -13.68
N ILE A 300 0.65 -1.65 -14.31
CA ILE A 300 -0.15 -0.50 -14.77
C ILE A 300 -1.24 -0.29 -13.73
N GLU A 301 -1.29 0.92 -13.22
CA GLU A 301 -2.27 1.38 -12.24
C GLU A 301 -3.38 2.16 -12.98
N HIS A 302 -4.63 1.97 -12.60
CA HIS A 302 -5.85 2.50 -13.21
C HIS A 302 -6.12 1.91 -14.60
N GLY A 303 -5.39 2.30 -15.63
CA GLY A 303 -5.45 1.68 -16.96
C GLY A 303 -6.82 1.74 -17.60
N ASP A 304 -7.49 2.91 -17.58
CA ASP A 304 -8.84 3.05 -18.13
C ASP A 304 -8.86 2.80 -19.64
N TYR A 305 -7.86 3.29 -20.36
CA TYR A 305 -7.69 3.06 -21.79
C TYR A 305 -6.44 2.21 -22.07
N ILE A 306 -6.62 0.91 -22.31
CA ILE A 306 -5.54 0.03 -22.73
C ILE A 306 -5.86 -0.53 -24.12
N ALA A 307 -4.97 -0.36 -25.09
CA ALA A 307 -5.12 -0.95 -26.40
C ALA A 307 -5.01 -2.48 -26.36
N ASP A 308 -5.70 -3.19 -27.25
CA ASP A 308 -5.62 -4.67 -27.31
C ASP A 308 -4.21 -5.20 -27.56
N ALA A 309 -3.37 -4.42 -28.27
CA ALA A 309 -1.96 -4.78 -28.47
C ALA A 309 -1.18 -4.74 -27.15
N ASP A 310 -1.44 -3.73 -26.33
CA ASP A 310 -0.78 -3.57 -25.02
C ASP A 310 -1.30 -4.59 -24.01
N LEU A 311 -2.59 -4.93 -24.01
CA LEU A 311 -3.13 -6.04 -23.20
C LEU A 311 -2.44 -7.36 -23.53
N ARG A 312 -2.23 -7.68 -24.82
CA ARG A 312 -1.47 -8.89 -25.23
C ARG A 312 -0.01 -8.81 -24.79
N SER A 313 0.62 -7.65 -24.89
CA SER A 313 1.99 -7.43 -24.45
C SER A 313 2.13 -7.58 -22.93
N MET A 314 1.19 -7.01 -22.15
CA MET A 314 1.13 -7.16 -20.70
C MET A 314 1.01 -8.62 -20.30
N ALA A 315 0.10 -9.38 -20.90
CA ALA A 315 -0.05 -10.80 -20.63
C ALA A 315 1.22 -11.60 -20.96
N ALA A 316 1.87 -11.29 -22.08
CA ALA A 316 3.10 -11.97 -22.52
C ALA A 316 4.33 -11.61 -21.66
N LYS A 317 4.47 -10.35 -21.26
CA LYS A 317 5.58 -9.84 -20.43
C LYS A 317 5.35 -10.08 -18.92
N GLY A 318 4.15 -10.49 -18.49
CA GLY A 318 3.78 -10.66 -17.08
C GLY A 318 3.62 -9.32 -16.34
N ILE A 319 3.26 -8.25 -17.04
CA ILE A 319 2.93 -6.94 -16.44
C ILE A 319 1.56 -7.05 -15.81
N TYR A 320 1.44 -6.66 -14.55
CA TYR A 320 0.17 -6.69 -13.82
C TYR A 320 -0.71 -5.50 -14.15
N TYR A 321 -2.00 -5.69 -13.99
CA TYR A 321 -3.00 -4.63 -14.03
C TYR A 321 -3.60 -4.46 -12.63
N VAL A 322 -3.60 -3.23 -12.11
CA VAL A 322 -4.18 -2.85 -10.82
C VAL A 322 -5.25 -1.79 -11.08
N PRO A 323 -6.53 -2.18 -11.23
CA PRO A 323 -7.54 -1.35 -11.89
C PRO A 323 -8.09 -0.21 -11.03
N THR A 324 -8.14 -0.35 -9.71
CA THR A 324 -8.68 0.68 -8.79
C THR A 324 -10.05 1.22 -9.22
N ILE A 325 -11.00 0.32 -9.47
CA ILE A 325 -12.29 0.66 -10.08
C ILE A 325 -13.11 1.58 -9.18
N TYR A 326 -13.18 1.25 -7.88
CA TYR A 326 -14.06 1.93 -6.94
C TYR A 326 -13.73 3.41 -6.78
N VAL A 327 -12.45 3.80 -6.78
CA VAL A 327 -12.06 5.22 -6.68
C VAL A 327 -12.60 6.03 -7.86
N GLY A 328 -12.52 5.49 -9.08
CA GLY A 328 -13.08 6.14 -10.27
C GLY A 328 -14.59 6.39 -10.14
N GLU A 329 -15.34 5.42 -9.62
CA GLU A 329 -16.77 5.56 -9.35
C GLU A 329 -17.06 6.58 -8.24
N TYR A 330 -16.24 6.59 -7.19
CA TYR A 330 -16.38 7.48 -6.04
C TYR A 330 -16.17 8.95 -6.41
N VAL A 331 -15.11 9.25 -7.19
CA VAL A 331 -14.78 10.65 -7.53
C VAL A 331 -15.60 11.20 -8.69
N ALA A 332 -16.15 10.34 -9.56
CA ALA A 332 -16.78 10.76 -10.81
C ALA A 332 -17.91 11.78 -10.63
N GLN A 333 -18.76 11.61 -9.64
CA GLN A 333 -19.88 12.55 -9.38
C GLN A 333 -19.37 13.92 -8.92
N GLY A 334 -18.39 13.95 -8.01
CA GLY A 334 -17.80 15.21 -7.52
C GLY A 334 -17.09 15.96 -8.64
N ARG A 335 -16.25 15.27 -9.41
CA ARG A 335 -15.54 15.87 -10.56
C ARG A 335 -16.47 16.34 -11.66
N ALA A 336 -17.55 15.59 -11.94
CA ALA A 336 -18.57 16.02 -12.90
C ALA A 336 -19.29 17.28 -12.45
N ALA A 337 -19.58 17.42 -11.15
CA ALA A 337 -20.19 18.61 -10.57
C ALA A 337 -19.26 19.84 -10.64
N GLU A 338 -17.96 19.66 -10.63
CA GLU A 338 -16.95 20.71 -10.86
C GLU A 338 -16.71 21.04 -12.34
N GLY A 339 -17.49 20.49 -13.26
CA GLY A 339 -17.44 20.82 -14.68
C GLY A 339 -16.68 19.81 -15.56
N ALA A 340 -16.37 18.60 -15.04
CA ALA A 340 -15.70 17.53 -15.77
C ALA A 340 -16.58 16.28 -15.95
N PRO A 341 -17.73 16.36 -16.67
CA PRO A 341 -18.66 15.23 -16.84
C PRO A 341 -18.06 14.04 -17.58
N VAL A 342 -16.92 14.16 -18.22
CA VAL A 342 -16.18 13.04 -18.84
C VAL A 342 -15.91 11.92 -17.83
N TRP A 343 -15.72 12.21 -16.56
CA TRP A 343 -15.49 11.21 -15.50
C TRP A 343 -16.64 10.20 -15.36
N LEU A 344 -17.86 10.60 -15.67
CA LEU A 344 -18.99 9.65 -15.68
C LEU A 344 -18.91 8.65 -16.85
N GLN A 345 -18.30 9.06 -17.97
CA GLN A 345 -18.09 8.19 -19.14
C GLN A 345 -16.92 7.23 -18.88
N MET A 346 -15.90 7.66 -18.11
CA MET A 346 -14.73 6.86 -17.77
C MET A 346 -15.09 5.54 -17.09
N ILE A 347 -16.17 5.51 -16.30
CA ILE A 347 -16.65 4.28 -15.65
C ILE A 347 -16.93 3.17 -16.70
N HIS A 348 -17.61 3.50 -17.80
CA HIS A 348 -17.90 2.52 -18.86
C HIS A 348 -16.67 2.11 -19.65
N ILE A 349 -15.79 3.07 -19.94
CA ILE A 349 -14.55 2.81 -20.66
C ILE A 349 -13.66 1.87 -19.86
N HIS A 350 -13.54 2.13 -18.55
CA HIS A 350 -12.81 1.29 -17.64
C HIS A 350 -13.40 -0.13 -17.55
N GLU A 351 -14.74 -0.24 -17.47
CA GLU A 351 -15.42 -1.54 -17.47
C GLU A 351 -15.11 -2.34 -18.75
N GLU A 352 -15.15 -1.71 -19.92
CA GLU A 352 -14.82 -2.37 -21.20
C GLU A 352 -13.36 -2.82 -21.24
N THR A 353 -12.44 -1.96 -20.78
CA THR A 353 -11.01 -2.29 -20.72
C THR A 353 -10.76 -3.43 -19.75
N PHE A 354 -11.37 -3.42 -18.57
CA PHE A 354 -11.24 -4.48 -17.59
C PHE A 354 -11.69 -5.84 -18.15
N ARG A 355 -12.85 -5.90 -18.84
CA ARG A 355 -13.32 -7.12 -19.50
C ARG A 355 -12.38 -7.61 -20.59
N ARG A 356 -11.79 -6.70 -21.37
CA ARG A 356 -10.79 -7.05 -22.40
C ARG A 356 -9.50 -7.58 -21.76
N ALA A 357 -9.06 -7.00 -20.63
CA ALA A 357 -7.91 -7.45 -19.88
C ALA A 357 -8.09 -8.88 -19.33
N LEU A 358 -9.28 -9.16 -18.76
CA LEU A 358 -9.64 -10.51 -18.33
C LEU A 358 -9.58 -11.51 -19.49
N LYS A 359 -10.16 -11.16 -20.63
CA LYS A 359 -10.16 -12.03 -21.83
C LYS A 359 -8.75 -12.23 -22.40
N ALA A 360 -7.89 -11.24 -22.32
CA ALA A 360 -6.51 -11.30 -22.77
C ALA A 360 -5.60 -12.11 -21.82
N GLY A 361 -6.08 -12.48 -20.62
CA GLY A 361 -5.32 -13.24 -19.64
C GLY A 361 -4.29 -12.39 -18.90
N VAL A 362 -4.49 -11.07 -18.82
CA VAL A 362 -3.64 -10.18 -18.01
C VAL A 362 -3.81 -10.53 -16.53
N LYS A 363 -2.72 -10.61 -15.78
CA LYS A 363 -2.77 -10.78 -14.32
C LYS A 363 -3.32 -9.52 -13.67
N ILE A 364 -4.47 -9.63 -13.02
CA ILE A 364 -5.10 -8.51 -12.32
C ILE A 364 -4.89 -8.68 -10.83
N ALA A 365 -4.23 -7.71 -10.19
CA ALA A 365 -4.07 -7.65 -8.74
C ALA A 365 -5.03 -6.62 -8.15
N PHE A 366 -5.56 -6.93 -6.97
CA PHE A 366 -6.45 -6.05 -6.22
C PHE A 366 -5.71 -4.79 -5.78
N GLY A 367 -6.29 -3.64 -5.99
CA GLY A 367 -5.84 -2.34 -5.53
C GLY A 367 -6.98 -1.35 -5.55
N THR A 368 -7.05 -0.47 -4.55
CA THR A 368 -8.23 0.35 -4.31
C THR A 368 -8.02 1.83 -4.56
N ASP A 369 -6.78 2.31 -4.49
CA ASP A 369 -6.45 3.73 -4.44
C ASP A 369 -7.10 4.43 -3.21
N ALA A 370 -7.19 3.69 -2.08
CA ALA A 370 -7.62 4.27 -0.81
C ALA A 370 -6.65 5.39 -0.41
N GLY A 371 -7.20 6.54 -0.07
CA GLY A 371 -6.52 7.83 0.00
C GLY A 371 -7.01 8.77 -1.09
N GLY A 372 -7.24 8.29 -2.32
CA GLY A 372 -8.02 9.01 -3.33
C GLY A 372 -9.50 9.13 -2.93
N PHE A 373 -10.00 8.18 -2.15
CA PHE A 373 -11.24 8.32 -1.37
C PHE A 373 -10.96 8.25 0.13
N ASP A 374 -11.88 8.76 0.93
CA ASP A 374 -11.72 8.85 2.40
C ASP A 374 -11.55 7.46 3.04
N TRP A 375 -10.57 7.31 3.92
CA TRP A 375 -10.26 6.06 4.64
C TRP A 375 -11.36 5.59 5.62
N ASN A 376 -12.44 6.36 5.81
CA ASN A 376 -13.65 5.90 6.50
C ASN A 376 -14.58 5.09 5.57
N VAL A 377 -14.34 5.11 4.27
CA VAL A 377 -15.00 4.25 3.29
C VAL A 377 -14.25 2.93 3.21
N ASN A 378 -14.97 1.81 3.30
CA ASN A 378 -14.34 0.49 3.30
C ASN A 378 -13.74 0.15 1.92
N PRO A 379 -12.41 -0.05 1.81
CA PRO A 379 -11.75 -0.42 0.56
C PRO A 379 -12.24 -1.74 -0.06
N ALA A 380 -12.81 -2.65 0.74
CA ALA A 380 -13.36 -3.92 0.24
C ALA A 380 -14.53 -3.76 -0.75
N LYS A 381 -15.07 -2.55 -0.93
CA LYS A 381 -16.03 -2.23 -2.01
C LYS A 381 -15.48 -2.53 -3.41
N GLU A 382 -14.17 -2.48 -3.58
CA GLU A 382 -13.48 -2.84 -4.82
C GLU A 382 -13.83 -4.27 -5.27
N PHE A 383 -14.01 -5.23 -4.33
CA PHE A 383 -14.44 -6.61 -4.69
C PHE A 383 -15.77 -6.62 -5.45
N SER A 384 -16.75 -5.86 -4.97
CA SER A 384 -18.06 -5.75 -5.62
C SER A 384 -17.95 -5.09 -7.00
N SER A 385 -17.10 -4.09 -7.16
CA SER A 385 -16.80 -3.43 -8.44
C SER A 385 -16.11 -4.40 -9.41
N MET A 386 -15.10 -5.14 -8.98
CA MET A 386 -14.43 -6.16 -9.81
C MET A 386 -15.40 -7.25 -10.31
N VAL A 387 -16.28 -7.74 -9.44
CA VAL A 387 -17.29 -8.76 -9.83
C VAL A 387 -18.29 -8.17 -10.81
N ARG A 388 -18.77 -6.97 -10.59
CA ARG A 388 -19.68 -6.27 -11.53
C ARG A 388 -19.01 -6.05 -12.89
N PHE A 389 -17.71 -5.79 -12.94
CA PHE A 389 -16.94 -5.62 -14.18
C PHE A 389 -16.59 -6.96 -14.86
N GLY A 390 -16.92 -8.10 -14.25
CA GLY A 390 -16.88 -9.41 -14.92
C GLY A 390 -15.98 -10.48 -14.31
N MET A 391 -15.34 -10.25 -13.19
CA MET A 391 -14.67 -11.31 -12.42
C MET A 391 -15.70 -12.23 -11.77
N THR A 392 -15.33 -13.50 -11.60
CA THR A 392 -16.02 -14.35 -10.63
C THR A 392 -15.59 -13.97 -9.22
N PRO A 393 -16.39 -14.27 -8.17
CA PRO A 393 -15.97 -14.07 -6.78
C PRO A 393 -14.60 -14.69 -6.45
N GLU A 394 -14.34 -15.90 -6.97
CA GLU A 394 -13.03 -16.56 -6.80
C GLU A 394 -11.90 -15.75 -7.42
N GLN A 395 -12.07 -15.22 -8.64
CA GLN A 395 -11.06 -14.40 -9.29
C GLN A 395 -10.77 -13.11 -8.50
N ALA A 396 -11.81 -12.46 -7.99
CA ALA A 396 -11.67 -11.27 -7.15
C ALA A 396 -10.92 -11.57 -5.84
N LEU A 397 -11.23 -12.69 -5.17
CA LEU A 397 -10.49 -13.13 -3.98
C LEU A 397 -9.03 -13.47 -4.29
N ARG A 398 -8.76 -14.14 -5.43
CA ARG A 398 -7.39 -14.43 -5.87
C ARG A 398 -6.59 -13.16 -6.12
N SER A 399 -7.20 -12.11 -6.67
CA SER A 399 -6.52 -10.84 -6.94
C SER A 399 -6.00 -10.18 -5.65
N ALA A 400 -6.74 -10.30 -4.54
CA ALA A 400 -6.39 -9.76 -3.23
C ALA A 400 -5.60 -10.73 -2.33
N THR A 401 -5.18 -11.87 -2.84
CA THR A 401 -4.44 -12.89 -2.07
C THR A 401 -3.25 -13.41 -2.87
N ALA A 402 -3.41 -14.49 -3.64
CA ALA A 402 -2.33 -15.12 -4.39
C ALA A 402 -1.69 -14.15 -5.39
N THR A 403 -2.51 -13.48 -6.24
CA THR A 403 -1.99 -12.57 -7.28
C THR A 403 -1.35 -11.32 -6.66
N GLY A 404 -1.96 -10.73 -5.62
CA GLY A 404 -1.36 -9.61 -4.90
C GLY A 404 -0.02 -9.99 -4.25
N SER A 405 0.07 -11.20 -3.67
CA SER A 405 1.31 -11.70 -3.08
C SER A 405 2.42 -11.91 -4.12
N GLU A 406 2.06 -12.40 -5.32
CA GLU A 406 3.01 -12.52 -6.44
C GLU A 406 3.51 -11.15 -6.92
N LEU A 407 2.60 -10.18 -7.12
CA LEU A 407 2.95 -8.81 -7.49
C LEU A 407 3.95 -8.19 -6.51
N LEU A 408 3.72 -8.38 -5.20
CA LEU A 408 4.58 -7.82 -4.16
C LEU A 408 5.86 -8.64 -3.90
N GLY A 409 6.07 -9.77 -4.61
CA GLY A 409 7.20 -10.65 -4.42
C GLY A 409 7.20 -11.37 -3.06
N MET A 410 6.02 -11.58 -2.47
CA MET A 410 5.83 -12.15 -1.13
C MET A 410 5.08 -13.49 -1.13
N GLN A 411 4.93 -14.12 -2.29
CA GLN A 411 4.14 -15.34 -2.48
C GLN A 411 4.61 -16.54 -1.63
N ASN A 412 5.82 -16.51 -1.10
CA ASN A 412 6.32 -17.53 -0.20
C ASN A 412 5.87 -17.32 1.26
N ASP A 413 5.46 -16.11 1.61
CA ASP A 413 5.17 -15.69 2.98
C ASP A 413 3.69 -15.42 3.26
N ILE A 414 2.94 -14.93 2.26
CA ILE A 414 1.53 -14.50 2.40
C ILE A 414 0.67 -15.00 1.24
N GLY A 415 -0.62 -14.66 1.23
CA GLY A 415 -1.57 -14.92 0.14
C GLY A 415 -2.24 -16.29 0.17
N ALA A 416 -1.91 -17.16 1.14
CA ALA A 416 -2.59 -18.43 1.37
C ALA A 416 -2.48 -18.84 2.85
N ILE A 417 -3.41 -19.69 3.30
CA ILE A 417 -3.36 -20.36 4.60
C ILE A 417 -2.75 -21.75 4.38
N GLU A 418 -1.43 -21.82 4.52
CA GLU A 418 -0.66 -23.07 4.38
C GLU A 418 0.56 -23.08 5.30
N PRO A 419 1.08 -24.27 5.68
CA PRO A 419 2.24 -24.36 6.54
C PRO A 419 3.44 -23.58 6.01
N GLY A 420 4.11 -22.84 6.90
CA GLY A 420 5.28 -22.01 6.61
C GLY A 420 4.96 -20.54 6.33
N LYS A 421 3.73 -20.19 5.90
CA LYS A 421 3.34 -18.81 5.68
C LYS A 421 3.02 -18.09 6.99
N PHE A 422 3.01 -16.76 6.96
CA PHE A 422 2.56 -15.97 8.09
C PHE A 422 1.12 -16.30 8.48
N ALA A 423 0.85 -16.27 9.77
CA ALA A 423 -0.49 -16.44 10.32
C ALA A 423 -1.31 -15.15 10.12
N ASP A 424 -1.59 -14.84 8.85
CA ASP A 424 -2.45 -13.76 8.42
C ASP A 424 -3.81 -14.35 8.05
N ILE A 425 -4.80 -14.16 8.91
CA ILE A 425 -6.11 -14.77 8.80
C ILE A 425 -7.18 -13.71 9.01
N VAL A 426 -8.13 -13.64 8.09
CA VAL A 426 -9.35 -12.87 8.28
C VAL A 426 -10.55 -13.81 8.29
N ALA A 427 -11.64 -13.40 8.94
CA ALA A 427 -12.86 -14.19 8.93
C ALA A 427 -14.09 -13.30 8.78
N VAL A 428 -15.10 -13.85 8.09
CA VAL A 428 -16.38 -13.22 7.80
C VAL A 428 -17.52 -14.16 8.08
N LYS A 429 -18.70 -13.60 8.38
CA LYS A 429 -19.97 -14.35 8.35
C LYS A 429 -20.44 -14.48 6.91
N GLY A 430 -20.76 -15.70 6.51
CA GLY A 430 -21.22 -15.99 5.16
C GLY A 430 -20.17 -16.63 4.26
N ASP A 431 -20.45 -16.66 2.97
CA ASP A 431 -19.65 -17.32 1.95
C ASP A 431 -19.22 -16.30 0.88
N PRO A 432 -17.98 -15.82 0.91
CA PRO A 432 -17.52 -14.81 -0.04
C PRO A 432 -17.37 -15.32 -1.48
N LEU A 433 -17.45 -16.63 -1.72
CA LEU A 433 -17.55 -17.20 -3.07
C LEU A 433 -18.96 -17.05 -3.67
N LYS A 434 -19.99 -16.82 -2.82
CA LYS A 434 -21.35 -16.54 -3.28
C LYS A 434 -21.64 -15.05 -3.33
N ASP A 435 -21.14 -14.31 -2.35
CA ASP A 435 -21.35 -12.87 -2.22
C ASP A 435 -20.09 -12.20 -1.65
N VAL A 436 -19.35 -11.52 -2.51
CA VAL A 436 -18.11 -10.83 -2.12
C VAL A 436 -18.36 -9.64 -1.20
N SER A 437 -19.59 -9.09 -1.16
CA SER A 437 -19.91 -7.94 -0.30
C SER A 437 -19.81 -8.25 1.20
N VAL A 438 -19.81 -9.53 1.61
CA VAL A 438 -19.54 -9.92 2.99
C VAL A 438 -18.16 -9.50 3.47
N LEU A 439 -17.20 -9.27 2.54
CA LEU A 439 -15.86 -8.77 2.84
C LEU A 439 -15.85 -7.31 3.31
N GLU A 440 -16.92 -6.57 3.09
CA GLU A 440 -17.09 -5.23 3.66
C GLU A 440 -17.33 -5.28 5.19
N GLN A 441 -17.57 -6.48 5.76
CA GLN A 441 -17.84 -6.70 7.17
C GLN A 441 -16.95 -7.81 7.73
N ILE A 442 -15.64 -7.57 7.74
CA ILE A 442 -14.68 -8.50 8.38
C ILE A 442 -14.91 -8.50 9.88
N ASP A 443 -15.18 -9.66 10.46
CA ASP A 443 -15.42 -9.84 11.91
C ASP A 443 -14.13 -10.11 12.69
N PHE A 444 -13.15 -10.75 12.05
CA PHE A 444 -11.88 -11.13 12.67
C PHE A 444 -10.68 -10.78 11.78
N VAL A 445 -9.62 -10.24 12.39
CA VAL A 445 -8.34 -9.94 11.72
C VAL A 445 -7.19 -10.38 12.58
N MET A 446 -6.35 -11.25 12.03
CA MET A 446 -5.06 -11.66 12.57
C MET A 446 -3.95 -11.35 11.57
N LYS A 447 -2.84 -10.79 12.04
CA LYS A 447 -1.62 -10.59 11.26
C LYS A 447 -0.42 -11.13 12.03
N GLY A 448 0.32 -12.07 11.45
CA GLY A 448 1.48 -12.70 12.11
C GLY A 448 1.12 -13.32 13.46
N GLY A 449 -0.02 -13.98 13.57
CA GLY A 449 -0.49 -14.62 14.80
C GLY A 449 -1.07 -13.66 15.85
N VAL A 450 -0.97 -12.35 15.67
CA VAL A 450 -1.52 -11.34 16.59
C VAL A 450 -2.92 -10.93 16.13
N VAL A 451 -3.89 -10.96 17.05
CA VAL A 451 -5.27 -10.54 16.79
C VAL A 451 -5.39 -9.02 16.91
N TYR A 452 -5.93 -8.38 15.88
CA TYR A 452 -6.18 -6.93 15.81
C TYR A 452 -7.67 -6.58 15.86
N LYS A 453 -8.55 -7.50 15.45
CA LYS A 453 -10.00 -7.33 15.47
C LYS A 453 -10.68 -8.67 15.80
N GLY A 454 -11.79 -8.64 16.58
CA GLY A 454 -12.51 -9.86 16.98
C GLY A 454 -11.76 -10.70 18.03
N GLY A 455 -12.09 -12.00 18.12
CA GLY A 455 -11.36 -12.95 18.96
C GLY A 455 -11.72 -12.86 20.45
N ARG A 456 -13.01 -13.03 20.78
CA ARG A 456 -13.48 -13.26 22.15
C ARG A 456 -13.37 -14.72 22.52
#